data_1df769bd59c5ed33306b8bf26be7e780
#
_entry.id   1df769bd59c5ed33306b8bf26be7e780
#
_cell.length_a   1.000
_cell.length_b   1.000
_cell.length_c   1.000
_cell.angle_alpha   90.00
_cell.angle_beta   90.00
_cell.angle_gamma   90.00
#
_symmetry.space_group_name_H-M   'P 1'
#
loop_
_entity.id
_entity.type
_entity.pdbx_description
1 polymer ?
#
loop_
_entity_poly.entity_id
_entity_poly.type
_entity_poly.pdbx_seq_one_letter_code
_entity_poly.pdbx_strand_id
1 'polypeptide(L)'
;MEEAKTENCMICGSVLEYLKEAIEVTCNFCGKKEAAYIRCPIGHYVCEQCHGKAALDVIKEFVLTTKEREPFSIAEVLMRHPQVPFLGCEHALITAGAFLAALRNSGKIQISDEKMSRTLIRVQKQSIAGYCALNGCCGIAIGISAAFGTILGATCPKDRESAITMHAFVRVAEAIANDVGPMCCKSFVRTALGVGYNLAKEYLNIELPIDRNIRCLFSKQNPHGCRESKCLYFSKNGR
;
A
#
# COMPACT_ATOMS: atom_id res chain seq x y z
N MET A 1 14.04 -28.05 7.41
CA MET A 1 14.46 -27.30 6.21
C MET A 1 13.28 -26.42 5.82
N GLU A 2 13.35 -25.12 6.12
CA GLU A 2 12.35 -24.18 5.63
C GLU A 2 12.48 -24.10 4.11
N GLU A 3 11.40 -24.43 3.40
CA GLU A 3 11.31 -24.14 1.96
C GLU A 3 11.44 -22.62 1.79
N ALA A 4 12.53 -22.20 1.16
CA ALA A 4 12.73 -20.81 0.79
C ALA A 4 11.52 -20.36 -0.06
N LYS A 5 10.74 -19.40 0.43
CA LYS A 5 9.61 -18.82 -0.32
C LYS A 5 10.18 -18.13 -1.55
N THR A 6 9.90 -18.68 -2.71
CA THR A 6 10.39 -18.19 -4.00
C THR A 6 9.36 -17.23 -4.60
N GLU A 7 9.85 -16.09 -5.06
CA GLU A 7 9.05 -15.15 -5.87
C GLU A 7 9.12 -15.53 -7.35
N ASN A 8 8.09 -15.15 -8.11
CA ASN A 8 8.00 -15.47 -9.51
C ASN A 8 8.22 -14.23 -10.39
N CYS A 9 8.87 -14.44 -11.53
CA CYS A 9 9.09 -13.40 -12.53
C CYS A 9 7.76 -12.85 -13.05
N MET A 10 7.57 -11.51 -12.97
CA MET A 10 6.34 -10.87 -13.47
C MET A 10 6.14 -10.99 -14.98
N ILE A 11 7.17 -11.36 -15.75
CA ILE A 11 7.07 -11.48 -17.22
C ILE A 11 6.68 -12.89 -17.63
N CYS A 12 7.34 -13.91 -17.08
CA CYS A 12 7.18 -15.29 -17.52
C CYS A 12 6.71 -16.27 -16.43
N GLY A 13 6.56 -15.83 -15.19
CA GLY A 13 6.14 -16.69 -14.08
C GLY A 13 7.19 -17.66 -13.55
N SER A 14 8.40 -17.71 -14.13
CA SER A 14 9.48 -18.57 -13.62
C SER A 14 9.92 -18.12 -12.23
N VAL A 15 10.30 -19.09 -11.40
CA VAL A 15 10.86 -18.81 -10.08
C VAL A 15 12.12 -17.96 -10.19
N LEU A 16 12.22 -16.91 -9.39
CA LEU A 16 13.37 -16.00 -9.37
C LEU A 16 14.54 -16.63 -8.61
N GLU A 17 15.76 -16.35 -9.07
CA GLU A 17 17.00 -16.73 -8.43
C GLU A 17 17.56 -15.55 -7.63
N TYR A 18 17.90 -15.80 -6.37
CA TYR A 18 18.57 -14.84 -5.48
C TYR A 18 20.08 -15.12 -5.48
N LEU A 19 20.85 -14.10 -5.82
CA LEU A 19 22.27 -14.18 -6.03
C LEU A 19 23.04 -13.70 -4.79
N LYS A 20 24.22 -14.27 -4.56
CA LYS A 20 25.14 -13.82 -3.49
C LYS A 20 25.88 -12.53 -3.88
N GLU A 21 26.11 -12.34 -5.16
CA GLU A 21 26.78 -11.18 -5.73
C GLU A 21 25.87 -10.50 -6.73
N ALA A 22 25.95 -9.16 -6.80
CA ALA A 22 25.17 -8.40 -7.76
C ALA A 22 25.69 -8.65 -9.19
N ILE A 23 24.76 -8.77 -10.12
CA ILE A 23 25.06 -8.83 -11.57
C ILE A 23 24.46 -7.64 -12.28
N GLU A 24 25.05 -7.22 -13.40
CA GLU A 24 24.42 -6.23 -14.28
C GLU A 24 23.21 -6.86 -14.97
N VAL A 25 22.08 -6.19 -14.86
CA VAL A 25 20.80 -6.56 -15.49
C VAL A 25 20.22 -5.39 -16.26
N THR A 26 19.39 -5.71 -17.25
CA THR A 26 18.72 -4.70 -18.06
C THR A 26 17.21 -4.83 -17.90
N CYS A 27 16.54 -3.74 -17.52
CA CYS A 27 15.09 -3.74 -17.41
C CYS A 27 14.39 -3.97 -18.75
N ASN A 28 13.54 -4.99 -18.82
CA ASN A 28 12.80 -5.34 -20.04
C ASN A 28 11.81 -4.26 -20.49
N PHE A 29 11.37 -3.36 -19.60
CA PHE A 29 10.40 -2.32 -19.94
C PHE A 29 11.05 -0.99 -20.32
N CYS A 30 12.06 -0.52 -19.61
CA CYS A 30 12.65 0.80 -19.83
C CYS A 30 14.11 0.78 -20.34
N GLY A 31 14.73 -0.40 -20.41
CA GLY A 31 16.12 -0.53 -20.85
C GLY A 31 17.17 -0.05 -19.84
N LYS A 32 16.77 0.38 -18.62
CA LYS A 32 17.70 0.79 -17.57
C LYS A 32 18.61 -0.37 -17.19
N LYS A 33 19.93 -0.10 -17.13
CA LYS A 33 20.92 -1.02 -16.59
C LYS A 33 21.20 -0.69 -15.14
N GLU A 34 21.23 -1.71 -14.30
CA GLU A 34 21.57 -1.57 -12.88
C GLU A 34 22.08 -2.90 -12.31
N ALA A 35 22.70 -2.84 -11.13
CA ALA A 35 23.13 -4.02 -10.40
C ALA A 35 21.97 -4.62 -9.62
N ALA A 36 21.74 -5.91 -9.71
CA ALA A 36 20.68 -6.62 -8.99
C ALA A 36 21.17 -7.94 -8.40
N TYR A 37 20.59 -8.29 -7.25
CA TYR A 37 20.82 -9.57 -6.57
C TYR A 37 19.74 -10.61 -6.89
N ILE A 38 18.81 -10.27 -7.79
CA ILE A 38 17.68 -11.11 -8.19
C ILE A 38 17.66 -11.18 -9.70
N ARG A 39 17.49 -12.39 -10.26
CA ARG A 39 17.31 -12.57 -11.71
C ARG A 39 16.25 -13.61 -12.02
N CYS A 40 15.64 -13.48 -13.19
CA CYS A 40 14.90 -14.56 -13.81
C CYS A 40 15.87 -15.50 -14.54
N PRO A 41 15.76 -16.84 -14.42
CA PRO A 41 16.60 -17.79 -15.17
C PRO A 41 16.56 -17.59 -16.70
N ILE A 42 15.45 -17.05 -17.20
CA ILE A 42 15.25 -16.77 -18.64
C ILE A 42 15.78 -15.38 -19.03
N GLY A 43 16.41 -14.64 -18.09
CA GLY A 43 17.05 -13.34 -18.36
C GLY A 43 16.12 -12.12 -18.24
N HIS A 44 14.88 -12.29 -17.80
CA HIS A 44 13.99 -11.15 -17.56
C HIS A 44 14.38 -10.40 -16.28
N TYR A 45 14.32 -9.08 -16.36
CA TYR A 45 14.45 -8.18 -15.20
C TYR A 45 13.50 -7.00 -15.34
N VAL A 46 12.93 -6.57 -14.23
CA VAL A 46 12.07 -5.38 -14.15
C VAL A 46 12.59 -4.50 -13.03
N CYS A 47 13.04 -3.28 -13.35
CA CYS A 47 13.53 -2.35 -12.34
C CYS A 47 12.38 -1.88 -11.44
N GLU A 48 12.71 -1.41 -10.22
CA GLU A 48 11.74 -0.95 -9.23
C GLU A 48 10.74 0.07 -9.79
N GLN A 49 11.20 1.01 -10.61
CA GLN A 49 10.35 2.02 -11.24
C GLN A 49 9.32 1.43 -12.21
N CYS A 50 9.72 0.43 -13.00
CA CYS A 50 8.81 -0.22 -13.96
C CYS A 50 7.90 -1.24 -13.26
N HIS A 51 8.38 -1.91 -12.24
CA HIS A 51 7.61 -2.82 -11.41
C HIS A 51 6.46 -2.07 -10.72
N GLY A 52 6.78 -0.96 -10.09
CA GLY A 52 5.79 -0.11 -9.44
C GLY A 52 4.83 0.62 -10.41
N LYS A 53 5.26 0.89 -11.66
CA LYS A 53 4.43 1.59 -12.65
C LYS A 53 3.18 0.79 -13.02
N ALA A 54 3.33 -0.50 -13.31
CA ALA A 54 2.19 -1.35 -13.67
C ALA A 54 1.17 -1.45 -12.51
N ALA A 55 1.65 -1.61 -11.28
CA ALA A 55 0.78 -1.61 -10.09
C ALA A 55 0.13 -0.25 -9.87
N LEU A 56 0.84 0.87 -10.10
CA LEU A 56 0.26 2.21 -9.99
C LEU A 56 -0.89 2.41 -10.98
N ASP A 57 -0.73 1.99 -12.23
CA ASP A 57 -1.76 2.15 -13.26
C ASP A 57 -3.02 1.35 -12.88
N VAL A 58 -2.86 0.10 -12.43
CA VAL A 58 -3.97 -0.73 -11.92
C VAL A 58 -4.66 -0.08 -10.73
N ILE A 59 -3.90 0.38 -9.73
CA ILE A 59 -4.47 1.02 -8.54
C ILE A 59 -5.23 2.28 -8.94
N LYS A 60 -4.62 3.13 -9.77
CA LYS A 60 -5.21 4.38 -10.23
C LYS A 60 -6.51 4.14 -11.00
N GLU A 61 -6.51 3.25 -11.97
CA GLU A 61 -7.70 2.93 -12.76
C GLU A 61 -8.83 2.42 -11.86
N PHE A 62 -8.52 1.47 -10.97
CA PHE A 62 -9.52 0.88 -10.10
C PHE A 62 -10.13 1.92 -9.14
N VAL A 63 -9.33 2.74 -8.48
CA VAL A 63 -9.86 3.72 -7.51
C VAL A 63 -10.61 4.89 -8.17
N LEU A 64 -10.31 5.18 -9.44
CA LEU A 64 -11.05 6.19 -10.19
C LEU A 64 -12.41 5.69 -10.68
N THR A 65 -12.55 4.39 -10.94
CA THR A 65 -13.75 3.80 -11.56
C THR A 65 -14.68 3.08 -10.59
N THR A 66 -14.16 2.57 -9.48
CA THR A 66 -14.95 1.84 -8.48
C THR A 66 -16.10 2.66 -7.93
N LYS A 67 -17.23 1.99 -7.63
CA LYS A 67 -18.39 2.55 -6.93
C LYS A 67 -18.50 2.06 -5.50
N GLU A 68 -17.56 1.20 -5.08
CA GLU A 68 -17.51 0.65 -3.72
C GLU A 68 -17.30 1.79 -2.70
N ARG A 69 -17.98 1.69 -1.55
CA ARG A 69 -17.96 2.69 -0.47
C ARG A 69 -17.19 2.20 0.76
N GLU A 70 -16.93 0.90 0.82
CA GLU A 70 -16.24 0.27 1.93
C GLU A 70 -14.74 0.23 1.63
N PRO A 71 -13.90 0.98 2.39
CA PRO A 71 -12.50 1.16 2.03
C PRO A 71 -11.67 -0.13 2.13
N PHE A 72 -12.04 -1.05 3.02
CA PHE A 72 -11.34 -2.33 3.12
C PHE A 72 -11.65 -3.24 1.92
N SER A 73 -12.90 -3.27 1.45
CA SER A 73 -13.28 -4.02 0.24
C SER A 73 -12.48 -3.55 -0.97
N ILE A 74 -12.34 -2.23 -1.15
CA ILE A 74 -11.52 -1.65 -2.21
C ILE A 74 -10.07 -2.12 -2.07
N ALA A 75 -9.50 -2.02 -0.87
CA ALA A 75 -8.12 -2.41 -0.62
C ALA A 75 -7.89 -3.91 -0.80
N GLU A 76 -8.83 -4.77 -0.33
CA GLU A 76 -8.71 -6.23 -0.47
C GLU A 76 -8.70 -6.67 -1.94
N VAL A 77 -9.53 -6.05 -2.80
CA VAL A 77 -9.51 -6.31 -4.25
C VAL A 77 -8.14 -5.98 -4.84
N LEU A 78 -7.61 -4.80 -4.53
CA LEU A 78 -6.31 -4.34 -5.03
C LEU A 78 -5.16 -5.19 -4.48
N MET A 79 -5.17 -5.54 -3.19
CA MET A 79 -4.13 -6.38 -2.59
C MET A 79 -4.08 -7.82 -3.11
N ARG A 80 -5.14 -8.29 -3.78
CA ARG A 80 -5.19 -9.60 -4.45
C ARG A 80 -4.76 -9.54 -5.90
N HIS A 81 -4.61 -8.34 -6.46
CA HIS A 81 -4.28 -8.20 -7.87
C HIS A 81 -2.86 -8.73 -8.15
N PRO A 82 -2.65 -9.55 -9.21
CA PRO A 82 -1.37 -10.20 -9.48
C PRO A 82 -0.19 -9.24 -9.67
N GLN A 83 -0.45 -8.03 -10.15
CA GLN A 83 0.57 -7.01 -10.34
C GLN A 83 0.94 -6.26 -9.06
N VAL A 84 0.24 -6.49 -7.95
CA VAL A 84 0.55 -5.89 -6.66
C VAL A 84 1.41 -6.86 -5.86
N PRO A 85 2.66 -6.51 -5.54
CA PRO A 85 3.55 -7.39 -4.78
C PRO A 85 2.99 -7.66 -3.38
N PHE A 86 3.48 -8.71 -2.73
CA PHE A 86 3.05 -9.01 -1.36
C PHE A 86 3.45 -7.90 -0.38
N LEU A 87 4.70 -7.44 -0.48
CA LEU A 87 5.26 -6.27 0.22
C LEU A 87 5.64 -5.22 -0.81
N GLY A 88 5.52 -3.95 -0.48
CA GLY A 88 5.93 -2.87 -1.37
C GLY A 88 5.24 -1.54 -1.08
N CYS A 89 5.77 -0.50 -1.70
CA CYS A 89 5.26 0.87 -1.58
C CYS A 89 3.91 1.07 -2.26
N GLU A 90 3.48 0.16 -3.12
CA GLU A 90 2.16 0.10 -3.76
C GLU A 90 1.03 0.09 -2.72
N HIS A 91 1.29 -0.49 -1.55
CA HIS A 91 0.35 -0.52 -0.44
C HIS A 91 0.04 0.87 0.13
N ALA A 92 0.97 1.82 0.01
CA ALA A 92 0.71 3.22 0.33
C ALA A 92 -0.31 3.85 -0.64
N LEU A 93 -0.19 3.53 -1.92
CA LEU A 93 -1.10 3.99 -2.97
C LEU A 93 -2.48 3.34 -2.81
N ILE A 94 -2.53 2.05 -2.49
CA ILE A 94 -3.78 1.34 -2.18
C ILE A 94 -4.48 2.01 -1.00
N THR A 95 -3.75 2.32 0.07
CA THR A 95 -4.32 2.97 1.26
C THR A 95 -4.92 4.33 0.93
N ALA A 96 -4.15 5.20 0.26
CA ALA A 96 -4.63 6.52 -0.14
C ALA A 96 -5.82 6.43 -1.09
N GLY A 97 -5.71 5.58 -2.11
CA GLY A 97 -6.71 5.42 -3.16
C GLY A 97 -8.01 4.82 -2.64
N ALA A 98 -7.95 3.75 -1.85
CA ALA A 98 -9.12 3.12 -1.26
C ALA A 98 -9.88 4.07 -0.33
N PHE A 99 -9.15 4.81 0.51
CA PHE A 99 -9.74 5.78 1.42
C PHE A 99 -10.41 6.94 0.67
N LEU A 100 -9.73 7.53 -0.33
CA LEU A 100 -10.28 8.62 -1.15
C LEU A 100 -11.49 8.15 -1.97
N ALA A 101 -11.42 6.96 -2.58
CA ALA A 101 -12.52 6.42 -3.36
C ALA A 101 -13.76 6.18 -2.49
N ALA A 102 -13.59 5.59 -1.31
CA ALA A 102 -14.68 5.37 -0.36
C ALA A 102 -15.34 6.70 0.08
N LEU A 103 -14.54 7.71 0.42
CA LEU A 103 -15.04 9.04 0.78
C LEU A 103 -15.78 9.71 -0.37
N ARG A 104 -15.23 9.70 -1.59
CA ARG A 104 -15.91 10.22 -2.79
C ARG A 104 -17.25 9.51 -3.02
N ASN A 105 -17.24 8.18 -2.98
CA ASN A 105 -18.41 7.36 -3.26
C ASN A 105 -19.47 7.43 -2.15
N SER A 106 -19.12 7.92 -0.96
CA SER A 106 -20.09 8.22 0.10
C SER A 106 -21.11 9.32 -0.32
N GLY A 107 -20.74 10.13 -1.31
CA GLY A 107 -21.52 11.28 -1.77
C GLY A 107 -21.49 12.50 -0.84
N LYS A 108 -20.79 12.41 0.30
CA LYS A 108 -20.71 13.49 1.30
C LYS A 108 -19.62 14.51 1.01
N ILE A 109 -18.68 14.16 0.12
CA ILE A 109 -17.58 15.04 -0.27
C ILE A 109 -17.25 14.85 -1.75
N GLN A 110 -16.92 15.96 -2.43
CA GLN A 110 -16.52 15.92 -3.84
C GLN A 110 -15.01 15.87 -3.96
N ILE A 111 -14.52 14.83 -4.62
CA ILE A 111 -13.09 14.63 -4.91
C ILE A 111 -12.96 14.35 -6.41
N SER A 112 -12.33 15.26 -7.15
CA SER A 112 -12.13 15.07 -8.59
C SER A 112 -11.06 14.00 -8.88
N ASP A 113 -11.14 13.38 -10.05
CA ASP A 113 -10.14 12.40 -10.51
C ASP A 113 -8.74 13.00 -10.57
N GLU A 114 -8.64 14.29 -10.90
CA GLU A 114 -7.36 15.00 -10.89
C GLU A 114 -6.76 15.10 -9.47
N LYS A 115 -7.58 15.43 -8.47
CA LYS A 115 -7.14 15.49 -7.05
C LYS A 115 -6.70 14.10 -6.58
N MET A 116 -7.46 13.05 -6.89
CA MET A 116 -7.09 11.67 -6.56
C MET A 116 -5.77 11.28 -7.22
N SER A 117 -5.63 11.49 -8.51
CA SER A 117 -4.42 11.17 -9.27
C SER A 117 -3.19 11.91 -8.74
N ARG A 118 -3.32 13.20 -8.45
CA ARG A 118 -2.22 14.01 -7.86
C ARG A 118 -1.84 13.50 -6.47
N THR A 119 -2.81 13.04 -5.69
CA THR A 119 -2.52 12.48 -4.35
C THR A 119 -1.74 11.18 -4.48
N LEU A 120 -2.13 10.27 -5.37
CA LEU A 120 -1.39 9.02 -5.61
C LEU A 120 0.06 9.30 -6.03
N ILE A 121 0.28 10.23 -6.98
CA ILE A 121 1.63 10.63 -7.41
C ILE A 121 2.45 11.20 -6.23
N ARG A 122 1.83 12.00 -5.36
CA ARG A 122 2.48 12.55 -4.18
C ARG A 122 2.89 11.46 -3.20
N VAL A 123 2.00 10.52 -2.94
CA VAL A 123 2.28 9.36 -2.07
C VAL A 123 3.40 8.51 -2.65
N GLN A 124 3.38 8.23 -3.94
CA GLN A 124 4.43 7.47 -4.63
C GLN A 124 5.81 8.11 -4.44
N LYS A 125 5.91 9.42 -4.63
CA LYS A 125 7.18 10.15 -4.49
C LYS A 125 7.78 10.11 -3.08
N GLN A 126 6.96 9.91 -2.06
CA GLN A 126 7.39 9.88 -0.65
C GLN A 126 7.51 8.46 -0.09
N SER A 127 7.06 7.47 -0.83
CA SER A 127 7.10 6.06 -0.41
C SER A 127 8.30 5.38 -1.04
N ILE A 128 9.32 5.12 -0.22
CA ILE A 128 10.59 4.51 -0.65
C ILE A 128 10.69 3.13 -0.01
N ALA A 129 11.00 2.11 -0.81
CA ALA A 129 11.10 0.73 -0.34
C ALA A 129 12.14 0.58 0.78
N GLY A 130 11.79 -0.18 1.81
CA GLY A 130 12.65 -0.45 2.97
C GLY A 130 12.72 0.66 4.02
N TYR A 131 12.38 1.90 3.71
CA TYR A 131 12.54 3.03 4.64
C TYR A 131 11.58 2.95 5.84
N CYS A 132 10.49 2.24 5.74
CA CYS A 132 9.61 1.98 6.89
C CYS A 132 10.33 1.22 8.01
N ALA A 133 11.21 0.27 7.67
CA ALA A 133 12.02 -0.47 8.64
C ALA A 133 13.29 0.29 9.05
N LEU A 134 13.93 1.01 8.11
CA LEU A 134 15.23 1.65 8.34
C LEU A 134 15.12 2.96 9.15
N ASN A 135 14.08 3.74 8.93
CA ASN A 135 13.92 5.06 9.56
C ASN A 135 12.49 5.39 10.01
N GLY A 136 11.59 4.41 10.04
CA GLY A 136 10.21 4.57 10.52
C GLY A 136 9.25 5.28 9.56
N CYS A 137 9.69 5.69 8.36
CA CYS A 137 8.85 6.39 7.40
C CYS A 137 7.99 5.41 6.60
N CYS A 138 6.86 4.97 7.18
CA CYS A 138 5.94 4.08 6.50
C CYS A 138 5.08 4.84 5.49
N GLY A 139 5.19 4.48 4.19
CA GLY A 139 4.39 5.08 3.11
C GLY A 139 2.89 4.94 3.30
N ILE A 140 2.43 3.91 4.01
CA ILE A 140 1.01 3.68 4.31
C ILE A 140 0.46 4.80 5.21
N ALA A 141 1.23 5.26 6.20
CA ALA A 141 0.86 6.41 7.02
C ALA A 141 0.81 7.70 6.18
N ILE A 142 1.77 7.86 5.26
CA ILE A 142 1.77 8.96 4.29
C ILE A 142 0.49 8.91 3.42
N GLY A 143 0.01 7.72 3.06
CA GLY A 143 -1.21 7.53 2.26
C GLY A 143 -2.44 8.18 2.88
N ILE A 144 -2.72 7.91 4.16
CA ILE A 144 -3.86 8.52 4.88
C ILE A 144 -3.66 10.03 5.06
N SER A 145 -2.47 10.46 5.49
CA SER A 145 -2.22 11.89 5.70
C SER A 145 -2.33 12.69 4.40
N ALA A 146 -1.80 12.18 3.29
CA ALA A 146 -1.91 12.82 1.98
C ALA A 146 -3.37 12.90 1.49
N ALA A 147 -4.20 11.89 1.81
CA ALA A 147 -5.62 11.93 1.53
C ALA A 147 -6.32 13.05 2.33
N PHE A 148 -6.05 13.18 3.63
CA PHE A 148 -6.56 14.28 4.44
C PHE A 148 -6.08 15.65 3.93
N GLY A 149 -4.80 15.78 3.60
CA GLY A 149 -4.25 17.02 3.03
C GLY A 149 -4.95 17.42 1.72
N THR A 150 -5.33 16.45 0.90
CA THR A 150 -6.07 16.68 -0.35
C THR A 150 -7.50 17.10 -0.09
N ILE A 151 -8.20 16.44 0.84
CA ILE A 151 -9.60 16.71 1.19
C ILE A 151 -9.73 18.09 1.81
N LEU A 152 -8.89 18.40 2.77
CA LEU A 152 -8.91 19.67 3.50
C LEU A 152 -8.29 20.84 2.71
N GLY A 153 -7.58 20.53 1.62
CA GLY A 153 -6.82 21.53 0.87
C GLY A 153 -5.69 22.13 1.69
N ALA A 154 -4.98 21.30 2.47
CA ALA A 154 -3.87 21.72 3.31
C ALA A 154 -2.73 22.33 2.47
N THR A 155 -2.20 23.44 2.95
CA THR A 155 -1.04 24.15 2.39
C THR A 155 -0.22 24.74 3.53
N CYS A 156 1.06 25.06 3.32
CA CYS A 156 1.94 25.55 4.37
C CYS A 156 1.38 26.73 5.22
N PRO A 157 0.66 27.72 4.65
CA PRO A 157 0.12 28.82 5.45
C PRO A 157 -1.19 28.51 6.18
N LYS A 158 -1.70 27.29 6.09
CA LYS A 158 -2.97 26.88 6.73
C LYS A 158 -2.69 26.08 8.00
N ASP A 159 -2.99 26.65 9.15
CA ASP A 159 -2.69 26.03 10.45
C ASP A 159 -3.50 24.77 10.70
N ARG A 160 -4.83 24.87 10.70
CA ARG A 160 -5.72 23.77 11.08
C ARG A 160 -5.64 22.60 10.12
N GLU A 161 -5.70 22.84 8.82
CA GLU A 161 -5.66 21.78 7.80
C GLU A 161 -4.32 21.05 7.79
N SER A 162 -3.24 21.82 7.98
CA SER A 162 -1.89 21.25 8.08
C SER A 162 -1.72 20.43 9.37
N ALA A 163 -2.21 20.93 10.50
CA ALA A 163 -2.17 20.22 11.77
C ALA A 163 -2.96 18.90 11.69
N ILE A 164 -4.18 18.90 11.14
CA ILE A 164 -4.97 17.66 10.95
C ILE A 164 -4.22 16.67 10.05
N THR A 165 -3.60 17.14 8.97
CA THR A 165 -2.81 16.29 8.06
C THR A 165 -1.65 15.63 8.81
N MET A 166 -0.93 16.38 9.66
CA MET A 166 0.17 15.84 10.48
C MET A 166 -0.35 14.87 11.56
N HIS A 167 -1.45 15.19 12.24
CA HIS A 167 -2.08 14.28 13.20
C HIS A 167 -2.53 12.98 12.54
N ALA A 168 -3.05 13.03 11.31
CA ALA A 168 -3.42 11.83 10.58
C ALA A 168 -2.21 10.92 10.35
N PHE A 169 -1.05 11.50 9.97
CA PHE A 169 0.20 10.74 9.85
C PHE A 169 0.60 10.09 11.19
N VAL A 170 0.68 10.88 12.25
CA VAL A 170 1.13 10.42 13.58
C VAL A 170 0.26 9.28 14.09
N ARG A 171 -1.07 9.42 14.04
CA ARG A 171 -2.00 8.40 14.55
C ARG A 171 -1.93 7.09 13.76
N VAL A 172 -1.73 7.16 12.44
CA VAL A 172 -1.54 5.94 11.62
C VAL A 172 -0.17 5.33 11.89
N ALA A 173 0.89 6.13 11.97
CA ALA A 173 2.23 5.64 12.26
C ALA A 173 2.31 4.96 13.63
N GLU A 174 1.69 5.53 14.66
CA GLU A 174 1.59 4.97 15.99
C GLU A 174 0.84 3.63 15.99
N ALA A 175 -0.32 3.56 15.30
CA ALA A 175 -1.10 2.34 15.20
C ALA A 175 -0.31 1.21 14.49
N ILE A 176 0.46 1.56 13.44
CA ILE A 176 1.35 0.61 12.75
C ILE A 176 2.50 0.17 13.67
N ALA A 177 3.10 1.10 14.41
CA ALA A 177 4.21 0.80 15.33
C ALA A 177 3.78 -0.15 16.46
N ASN A 178 2.54 -0.04 16.91
CA ASN A 178 1.95 -0.94 17.91
C ASN A 178 1.57 -2.32 17.34
N ASP A 179 1.58 -2.49 16.01
CA ASP A 179 1.29 -3.74 15.33
C ASP A 179 2.56 -4.63 15.26
N VAL A 180 2.88 -5.28 16.37
CA VAL A 180 4.15 -5.98 16.63
C VAL A 180 4.33 -7.23 15.77
N GLY A 181 5.55 -7.43 15.25
CA GLY A 181 5.99 -8.63 14.53
C GLY A 181 6.64 -8.32 13.18
N PRO A 182 6.90 -9.33 12.34
CA PRO A 182 7.48 -9.11 11.01
C PRO A 182 6.65 -8.14 10.18
N MET A 183 7.32 -7.32 9.36
CA MET A 183 6.66 -6.33 8.50
C MET A 183 5.64 -7.00 7.59
N CYS A 184 4.43 -6.43 7.52
CA CYS A 184 3.35 -6.90 6.69
C CYS A 184 2.53 -5.72 6.15
N CYS A 185 2.82 -5.29 4.93
CA CYS A 185 2.14 -4.16 4.30
C CYS A 185 0.61 -4.35 4.25
N LYS A 186 0.14 -5.58 4.02
CA LYS A 186 -1.31 -5.88 3.98
C LYS A 186 -2.00 -5.68 5.34
N SER A 187 -1.34 -6.00 6.45
CA SER A 187 -1.85 -5.68 7.79
C SER A 187 -1.85 -4.18 8.02
N PHE A 188 -0.77 -3.50 7.66
CA PHE A 188 -0.64 -2.06 7.84
C PHE A 188 -1.67 -1.25 7.05
N VAL A 189 -2.03 -1.69 5.81
CA VAL A 189 -3.13 -1.10 5.04
C VAL A 189 -4.44 -1.16 5.83
N ARG A 190 -4.78 -2.32 6.37
CA ARG A 190 -6.00 -2.49 7.14
C ARG A 190 -5.99 -1.64 8.41
N THR A 191 -4.90 -1.66 9.16
CA THR A 191 -4.72 -0.82 10.36
C THR A 191 -4.87 0.66 10.01
N ALA A 192 -4.24 1.12 8.94
CA ALA A 192 -4.33 2.51 8.48
C ALA A 192 -5.73 2.92 8.05
N LEU A 193 -6.45 2.05 7.33
CA LEU A 193 -7.84 2.31 6.93
C LEU A 193 -8.78 2.38 8.13
N GLY A 194 -8.55 1.53 9.16
CA GLY A 194 -9.29 1.60 10.42
C GLY A 194 -9.08 2.92 11.16
N VAL A 195 -7.84 3.40 11.23
CA VAL A 195 -7.53 4.73 11.79
C VAL A 195 -8.13 5.83 10.92
N GLY A 196 -8.00 5.72 9.59
CA GLY A 196 -8.58 6.67 8.64
C GLY A 196 -10.10 6.80 8.78
N TYR A 197 -10.80 5.69 9.02
CA TYR A 197 -12.24 5.70 9.34
C TYR A 197 -12.55 6.54 10.58
N ASN A 198 -11.82 6.34 11.68
CA ASN A 198 -12.03 7.12 12.90
C ASN A 198 -11.73 8.62 12.68
N LEU A 199 -10.68 8.92 11.95
CA LEU A 199 -10.32 10.30 11.59
C LEU A 199 -11.35 10.96 10.67
N ALA A 200 -11.96 10.21 9.73
CA ALA A 200 -13.03 10.73 8.88
C ALA A 200 -14.27 11.11 9.71
N LYS A 201 -14.61 10.29 10.70
CA LYS A 201 -15.69 10.59 11.64
C LYS A 201 -15.36 11.84 12.48
N GLU A 202 -14.15 11.92 13.01
CA GLU A 202 -13.70 12.99 13.91
C GLU A 202 -13.56 14.34 13.19
N TYR A 203 -12.88 14.38 12.06
CA TYR A 203 -12.53 15.65 11.40
C TYR A 203 -13.43 16.06 10.23
N LEU A 204 -14.10 15.09 9.59
CA LEU A 204 -14.96 15.36 8.44
C LEU A 204 -16.45 15.14 8.74
N ASN A 205 -16.79 14.58 9.88
CA ASN A 205 -18.15 14.13 10.22
C ASN A 205 -18.72 13.15 9.17
N ILE A 206 -17.84 12.28 8.64
CA ILE A 206 -18.20 11.26 7.64
C ILE A 206 -18.02 9.88 8.27
N GLU A 207 -19.10 9.12 8.31
CA GLU A 207 -19.10 7.72 8.70
C GLU A 207 -19.18 6.86 7.44
N LEU A 208 -18.11 6.09 7.17
CA LEU A 208 -18.04 5.15 6.07
C LEU A 208 -18.60 3.79 6.50
N PRO A 209 -19.12 2.97 5.59
CA PRO A 209 -19.32 1.56 5.91
C PRO A 209 -17.98 0.91 6.21
N ILE A 210 -17.93 -0.01 7.16
CA ILE A 210 -16.72 -0.72 7.56
C ILE A 210 -17.04 -2.18 7.88
N ASP A 211 -16.42 -3.11 7.18
CA ASP A 211 -16.42 -4.52 7.53
C ASP A 211 -15.31 -4.80 8.54
N ARG A 212 -15.69 -5.17 9.76
CA ARG A 212 -14.75 -5.55 10.83
C ARG A 212 -14.40 -7.03 10.83
N ASN A 213 -15.03 -7.84 9.97
CA ASN A 213 -14.83 -9.28 9.91
C ASN A 213 -13.80 -9.72 8.87
N ILE A 214 -12.88 -8.81 8.50
CA ILE A 214 -11.86 -9.10 7.50
C ILE A 214 -10.96 -10.23 7.99
N ARG A 215 -10.79 -11.25 7.14
CA ARG A 215 -9.90 -12.37 7.37
C ARG A 215 -8.74 -12.34 6.37
N CYS A 216 -7.53 -12.48 6.87
CA CYS A 216 -6.35 -12.49 6.01
C CYS A 216 -6.26 -13.81 5.24
N LEU A 217 -6.18 -13.72 3.91
CA LEU A 217 -5.95 -14.85 3.00
C LEU A 217 -4.47 -15.02 2.61
N PHE A 218 -3.58 -14.19 3.16
CA PHE A 218 -2.19 -14.08 2.73
C PHE A 218 -1.18 -14.59 3.77
N SER A 219 -1.64 -15.23 4.84
CA SER A 219 -0.77 -15.60 5.97
C SER A 219 0.43 -16.48 5.59
N LYS A 220 0.25 -17.34 4.58
CA LYS A 220 1.30 -18.25 4.08
C LYS A 220 2.24 -17.60 3.05
N GLN A 221 1.94 -16.38 2.60
CA GLN A 221 2.67 -15.73 1.51
C GLN A 221 3.68 -14.67 2.00
N ASN A 222 3.68 -14.33 3.29
CA ASN A 222 4.59 -13.30 3.80
C ASN A 222 6.04 -13.81 3.80
N PRO A 223 6.97 -13.23 3.02
CA PRO A 223 8.35 -13.66 2.95
C PRO A 223 9.09 -13.49 4.29
N HIS A 224 8.63 -12.57 5.15
CA HIS A 224 9.20 -12.36 6.49
C HIS A 224 8.55 -13.23 7.58
N GLY A 225 7.63 -14.12 7.21
CA GLY A 225 6.81 -14.87 8.16
C GLY A 225 5.53 -14.14 8.56
N CYS A 226 4.52 -14.90 8.95
CA CYS A 226 3.27 -14.35 9.45
C CYS A 226 3.35 -14.08 10.95
N ARG A 227 2.72 -13.01 11.42
CA ARG A 227 2.58 -12.69 12.86
C ARG A 227 1.56 -13.57 13.57
N GLU A 228 0.76 -14.33 12.83
CA GLU A 228 -0.26 -15.26 13.32
C GLU A 228 -1.18 -14.64 14.37
N SER A 229 -1.26 -15.24 15.57
CA SER A 229 -2.16 -14.81 16.64
C SER A 229 -1.93 -13.38 17.14
N LYS A 230 -0.79 -12.76 16.80
CA LYS A 230 -0.50 -11.34 17.10
C LYS A 230 -1.15 -10.39 16.11
N CYS A 231 -1.68 -10.89 14.98
CA CYS A 231 -2.32 -10.07 13.95
C CYS A 231 -3.84 -10.14 14.11
N LEU A 232 -4.51 -9.00 14.19
CA LEU A 232 -5.97 -8.89 14.31
C LEU A 232 -6.73 -9.56 13.16
N TYR A 233 -6.09 -9.66 12.00
CA TYR A 233 -6.69 -10.18 10.76
C TYR A 233 -6.36 -11.66 10.51
N PHE A 234 -5.60 -12.30 11.39
CA PHE A 234 -5.19 -13.70 11.22
C PHE A 234 -6.37 -14.65 11.35
N SER A 235 -6.46 -15.62 10.43
CA SER A 235 -7.39 -16.72 10.51
C SER A 235 -6.61 -18.04 10.54
N LYS A 236 -6.81 -18.85 11.60
CA LYS A 236 -6.22 -20.20 11.70
C LYS A 236 -6.72 -21.13 10.57
N ASN A 237 -7.88 -20.85 10.02
CA ASN A 237 -8.55 -21.66 9.00
C ASN A 237 -8.48 -20.99 7.62
N GLY A 238 -7.37 -20.33 7.28
CA GLY A 238 -7.17 -19.74 5.96
C GLY A 238 -7.30 -20.82 4.86
N ARG A 239 -8.52 -21.02 4.38
CA ARG A 239 -8.86 -21.67 3.11
C ARG A 239 -9.23 -20.59 2.11
#